data_76a7e3e8d351f4c47cb62e9035e2f592
#
_entry.id   76a7e3e8d351f4c47cb62e9035e2f592
#
_cell.length_a   1.000
_cell.length_b   1.000
_cell.length_c   1.000
_cell.angle_alpha   90.00
_cell.angle_beta   90.00
_cell.angle_gamma   90.00
#
_symmetry.space_group_name_H-M   'P 1'
#
loop_
_entity.id
_entity.type
_entity.pdbx_description
1 polymer ?
#
loop_
_entity_poly.entity_id
_entity_poly.type
_entity_poly.pdbx_seq_one_letter_code
_entity_poly.pdbx_strand_id
1 'polypeptide(L)'
;MRFQSRATFAFATTVAALSTVISVTARAQAAPGDVSGTAAVTGYTQFNTKLDSGGRFNWAGGLGSASLTRQFTPQLSIGLAARYEYQSWNFNEPDAFGNVAPWKNLNAPSISADFTYAWAPDLFIKVIPTVAWTYESGASTGDALTYGAVASVSKAFSPDLLVGLGVSAFRRIDKTQALPFLVVNWKINDQWRVNNPFAAGPAGGAGLEVVYTPNDRWEFAQGLTYRSYRFRLATDNATPSGIGENSFIPLFMRVTRKLTKDARVDFYGAIVTGGKLTVDTENGGGLYSDNYKIGPALGATLVVNF
;
A
#
# COMPACT_ATOMS: atom_id res chain seq x y z
N MET A 1 39.55 19.30 -14.83
CA MET A 1 39.00 17.95 -14.67
C MET A 1 38.56 17.76 -13.23
N ARG A 2 37.28 17.87 -12.93
CA ARG A 2 36.67 17.50 -11.65
C ARG A 2 35.60 16.48 -11.93
N PHE A 3 35.88 15.22 -11.62
CA PHE A 3 34.87 14.14 -11.62
C PHE A 3 33.97 14.33 -10.40
N GLN A 4 32.71 14.71 -10.66
CA GLN A 4 31.66 14.57 -9.68
C GLN A 4 30.97 13.22 -9.92
N SER A 5 31.26 12.24 -9.07
CA SER A 5 30.50 10.99 -9.00
C SER A 5 29.13 11.29 -8.38
N ARG A 6 28.09 11.36 -9.21
CA ARG A 6 26.71 11.33 -8.74
C ARG A 6 26.36 9.88 -8.42
N ALA A 7 26.36 9.51 -7.15
CA ALA A 7 25.75 8.27 -6.70
C ALA A 7 24.23 8.40 -6.87
N THR A 8 23.69 7.81 -7.93
CA THR A 8 22.25 7.72 -8.17
C THR A 8 21.74 6.58 -7.29
N PHE A 9 21.17 6.89 -6.13
CA PHE A 9 20.38 5.93 -5.36
C PHE A 9 19.07 5.69 -6.11
N ALA A 10 19.00 4.58 -6.83
CA ALA A 10 17.75 4.10 -7.41
C ALA A 10 16.87 3.51 -6.30
N PHE A 11 15.95 4.31 -5.76
CA PHE A 11 14.92 3.81 -4.86
C PHE A 11 13.85 3.05 -5.66
N ALA A 12 13.65 1.80 -5.27
CA ALA A 12 12.69 0.90 -5.89
C ALA A 12 11.24 1.23 -5.46
N THR A 13 10.34 1.15 -6.38
CA THR A 13 8.92 1.55 -6.30
C THR A 13 8.03 0.38 -5.85
N THR A 14 7.12 0.58 -4.90
CA THR A 14 6.27 -0.48 -4.32
C THR A 14 4.86 -0.47 -4.89
N VAL A 15 4.38 -1.63 -5.30
CA VAL A 15 2.95 -1.90 -5.48
C VAL A 15 2.30 -1.97 -4.09
N ALA A 16 1.16 -1.31 -3.92
CA ALA A 16 0.34 -1.48 -2.71
C ALA A 16 -0.23 -2.91 -2.70
N ALA A 17 0.60 -3.88 -2.30
CA ALA A 17 0.14 -5.24 -2.08
C ALA A 17 -0.77 -5.27 -0.85
N LEU A 18 -1.89 -5.97 -0.96
CA LEU A 18 -2.75 -6.32 0.17
C LEU A 18 -1.91 -7.13 1.16
N SER A 19 -1.36 -6.48 2.17
CA SER A 19 -0.81 -7.21 3.31
C SER A 19 -1.93 -7.44 4.31
N THR A 20 -2.57 -8.60 4.21
CA THR A 20 -3.19 -9.16 5.39
C THR A 20 -2.09 -9.35 6.41
N VAL A 21 -2.12 -8.55 7.47
CA VAL A 21 -1.21 -8.71 8.61
C VAL A 21 -1.36 -10.14 9.07
N ILE A 22 -0.27 -10.92 8.98
CA ILE A 22 -0.22 -12.19 9.68
C ILE A 22 -0.13 -11.82 11.16
N SER A 23 -1.28 -11.69 11.82
CA SER A 23 -1.32 -11.72 13.28
C SER A 23 -1.04 -13.17 13.66
N VAL A 24 0.23 -13.55 13.67
CA VAL A 24 0.68 -14.73 14.36
C VAL A 24 0.75 -14.35 15.84
N THR A 25 -0.40 -14.05 16.43
CA THR A 25 -0.58 -14.47 17.81
C THR A 25 -0.49 -15.99 17.78
N ALA A 26 0.02 -16.64 18.83
CA ALA A 26 -0.19 -18.06 19.07
C ALA A 26 -1.70 -18.31 19.21
N ARG A 27 -2.47 -18.07 18.17
CA ARG A 27 -3.81 -18.58 17.99
C ARG A 27 -3.61 -20.08 17.86
N ALA A 28 -4.36 -20.83 18.63
CA ALA A 28 -4.64 -22.21 18.28
C ALA A 28 -4.80 -22.22 16.75
N GLN A 29 -3.97 -23.02 16.09
CA GLN A 29 -3.95 -23.09 14.62
C GLN A 29 -5.39 -23.28 14.17
N ALA A 30 -5.90 -22.39 13.31
CA ALA A 30 -7.30 -22.42 12.90
C ALA A 30 -7.63 -23.83 12.42
N ALA A 31 -8.76 -24.37 12.85
CA ALA A 31 -9.12 -25.74 12.51
C ALA A 31 -9.42 -25.84 11.01
N PRO A 32 -9.11 -26.98 10.36
CA PRO A 32 -9.53 -27.19 8.99
C PRO A 32 -11.03 -26.96 8.82
N GLY A 33 -11.41 -26.13 7.85
CA GLY A 33 -12.78 -25.71 7.62
C GLY A 33 -13.13 -24.33 8.16
N ASP A 34 -12.36 -23.77 9.09
CA ASP A 34 -12.58 -22.43 9.61
C ASP A 34 -12.51 -21.39 8.50
N VAL A 35 -13.45 -20.45 8.50
CA VAL A 35 -13.51 -19.32 7.59
C VAL A 35 -13.45 -18.04 8.41
N SER A 36 -12.64 -17.11 7.97
CA SER A 36 -12.58 -15.75 8.50
C SER A 36 -12.64 -14.72 7.39
N GLY A 37 -13.16 -13.55 7.69
CA GLY A 37 -13.26 -12.48 6.73
C GLY A 37 -12.89 -11.13 7.34
N THR A 38 -12.51 -10.21 6.48
CA THR A 38 -12.28 -8.81 6.85
C THR A 38 -12.86 -7.91 5.78
N ALA A 39 -13.62 -6.90 6.20
CA ALA A 39 -14.06 -5.80 5.35
C ALA A 39 -13.52 -4.49 5.89
N ALA A 40 -13.08 -3.59 5.01
CA ALA A 40 -12.59 -2.28 5.41
C ALA A 40 -13.03 -1.20 4.42
N VAL A 41 -13.36 -0.03 4.96
CA VAL A 41 -13.62 1.19 4.19
C VAL A 41 -12.76 2.30 4.74
N THR A 42 -12.03 2.99 3.84
CA THR A 42 -11.11 4.07 4.18
C THR A 42 -11.46 5.31 3.38
N GLY A 43 -11.45 6.47 4.05
CA GLY A 43 -11.36 7.77 3.40
C GLY A 43 -10.04 8.43 3.79
N TYR A 44 -9.39 9.10 2.85
CA TYR A 44 -8.14 9.81 3.13
C TYR A 44 -7.90 10.97 2.16
N THR A 45 -7.07 11.92 2.59
CA THR A 45 -6.75 13.12 1.81
C THR A 45 -5.33 13.60 2.09
N GLN A 46 -4.70 14.14 1.05
CA GLN A 46 -3.45 14.91 1.15
C GLN A 46 -3.73 16.31 0.61
N PHE A 47 -3.35 17.34 1.34
CA PHE A 47 -3.72 18.69 1.00
C PHE A 47 -2.53 19.64 0.96
N ASN A 48 -2.72 20.71 0.17
CA ASN A 48 -1.84 21.85 0.08
C ASN A 48 -0.36 21.50 -0.13
N THR A 49 -0.10 20.51 -0.97
CA THR A 49 1.27 20.03 -1.26
C THR A 49 1.85 20.85 -2.40
N LYS A 50 2.96 21.53 -2.14
CA LYS A 50 3.67 22.35 -3.13
C LYS A 50 4.57 21.51 -4.03
N LEU A 51 4.56 21.76 -5.32
CA LEU A 51 5.50 21.24 -6.30
C LEU A 51 6.84 22.01 -6.23
N ASP A 52 7.94 21.35 -6.57
CA ASP A 52 9.27 21.98 -6.53
C ASP A 52 9.44 23.04 -7.62
N SER A 53 8.91 22.79 -8.81
CA SER A 53 9.00 23.71 -9.96
C SER A 53 7.97 24.85 -9.92
N GLY A 54 6.97 24.76 -9.05
CA GLY A 54 5.88 25.74 -8.92
C GLY A 54 4.51 25.09 -8.92
N GLY A 55 3.53 25.79 -8.36
CA GLY A 55 2.18 25.27 -8.16
C GLY A 55 2.02 24.35 -6.96
N ARG A 56 0.87 23.72 -6.89
CA ARG A 56 0.48 22.83 -5.78
C ARG A 56 -0.62 21.86 -6.19
N PHE A 57 -0.80 20.84 -5.39
CA PHE A 57 -1.92 19.93 -5.54
C PHE A 57 -2.52 19.53 -4.20
N ASN A 58 -3.73 19.03 -4.27
CA ASN A 58 -4.40 18.26 -3.24
C ASN A 58 -5.11 17.07 -3.89
N TRP A 59 -5.34 16.02 -3.11
CA TRP A 59 -6.17 14.91 -3.55
C TRP A 59 -6.87 14.25 -2.37
N ALA A 60 -8.01 13.69 -2.66
CA ALA A 60 -8.79 12.89 -1.72
C ALA A 60 -9.18 11.57 -2.35
N GLY A 61 -9.33 10.54 -1.54
CA GLY A 61 -9.67 9.23 -2.03
C GLY A 61 -10.45 8.38 -1.05
N GLY A 62 -11.05 7.35 -1.60
CA GLY A 62 -11.74 6.29 -0.86
C GLY A 62 -11.24 4.93 -1.29
N LEU A 63 -11.20 4.01 -0.33
CA LEU A 63 -10.80 2.63 -0.53
C LEU A 63 -11.80 1.71 0.14
N GLY A 64 -12.36 0.78 -0.61
CA GLY A 64 -13.09 -0.38 -0.10
C GLY A 64 -12.30 -1.66 -0.32
N SER A 65 -12.28 -2.55 0.67
CA SER A 65 -11.68 -3.88 0.53
C SER A 65 -12.47 -4.92 1.30
N ALA A 66 -12.48 -6.14 0.77
CA ALA A 66 -13.04 -7.32 1.43
C ALA A 66 -12.14 -8.52 1.17
N SER A 67 -12.00 -9.39 2.17
CA SER A 67 -11.26 -10.64 2.04
C SER A 67 -11.95 -11.75 2.82
N LEU A 68 -11.81 -12.98 2.30
CA LEU A 68 -12.23 -14.22 2.94
C LEU A 68 -11.05 -15.18 2.92
N THR A 69 -10.79 -15.84 4.03
CA THR A 69 -9.72 -16.84 4.17
C THR A 69 -10.31 -18.11 4.76
N ARG A 70 -9.98 -19.24 4.18
CA ARG A 70 -10.37 -20.57 4.66
C ARG A 70 -9.14 -21.39 5.01
N GLN A 71 -9.18 -22.04 6.17
CA GLN A 71 -8.19 -23.05 6.54
C GLN A 71 -8.55 -24.37 5.89
N PHE A 72 -7.74 -24.86 4.94
CA PHE A 72 -8.00 -26.13 4.23
C PHE A 72 -7.40 -27.31 4.94
N THR A 73 -6.17 -27.17 5.43
CA THR A 73 -5.49 -28.16 6.26
C THR A 73 -4.80 -27.45 7.44
N PRO A 74 -4.28 -28.14 8.44
CA PRO A 74 -3.50 -27.50 9.49
C PRO A 74 -2.35 -26.63 8.96
N GLN A 75 -1.81 -26.98 7.78
CA GLN A 75 -0.68 -26.27 7.18
C GLN A 75 -1.08 -25.24 6.12
N LEU A 76 -2.25 -25.38 5.46
CA LEU A 76 -2.62 -24.58 4.30
C LEU A 76 -3.87 -23.72 4.56
N SER A 77 -3.72 -22.43 4.44
CA SER A 77 -4.83 -21.49 4.30
C SER A 77 -4.83 -20.82 2.93
N ILE A 78 -6.02 -20.61 2.39
CA ILE A 78 -6.22 -19.91 1.12
C ILE A 78 -7.25 -18.80 1.35
N GLY A 79 -6.91 -17.61 0.89
CA GLY A 79 -7.78 -16.44 0.93
C GLY A 79 -8.03 -15.88 -0.46
N LEU A 80 -9.14 -15.14 -0.59
CA LEU A 80 -9.45 -14.30 -1.74
C LEU A 80 -9.73 -12.90 -1.23
N ALA A 81 -9.27 -11.88 -1.95
CA ALA A 81 -9.54 -10.50 -1.62
C ALA A 81 -9.87 -9.68 -2.87
N ALA A 82 -10.76 -8.73 -2.70
CA ALA A 82 -11.08 -7.71 -3.68
C ALA A 82 -10.88 -6.33 -3.05
N ARG A 83 -10.40 -5.39 -3.86
CA ARG A 83 -10.16 -4.01 -3.45
C ARG A 83 -10.54 -3.06 -4.58
N TYR A 84 -11.11 -1.93 -4.22
CA TYR A 84 -11.35 -0.81 -5.11
C TYR A 84 -10.91 0.48 -4.44
N GLU A 85 -10.05 1.24 -5.12
CA GLU A 85 -9.60 2.56 -4.68
C GLU A 85 -9.96 3.61 -5.74
N TYR A 86 -10.48 4.74 -5.27
CA TYR A 86 -10.76 5.91 -6.08
C TYR A 86 -10.00 7.10 -5.53
N GLN A 87 -9.42 7.93 -6.41
CA GLN A 87 -8.73 9.16 -6.05
C GLN A 87 -9.21 10.30 -6.95
N SER A 88 -9.45 11.46 -6.35
CA SER A 88 -9.75 12.71 -7.06
C SER A 88 -8.65 13.73 -6.78
N TRP A 89 -8.03 14.22 -7.83
CA TRP A 89 -6.89 15.12 -7.80
C TRP A 89 -7.25 16.51 -8.28
N ASN A 90 -6.69 17.52 -7.63
CA ASN A 90 -6.83 18.92 -7.99
C ASN A 90 -5.45 19.58 -8.00
N PHE A 91 -5.03 20.06 -9.16
CA PHE A 91 -3.79 20.78 -9.38
C PHE A 91 -4.07 22.26 -9.59
N ASN A 92 -3.19 23.11 -9.05
CA ASN A 92 -3.23 24.55 -9.26
C ASN A 92 -1.85 24.97 -9.76
N GLU A 93 -1.83 25.49 -11.00
CA GLU A 93 -0.63 26.01 -11.68
C GLU A 93 0.58 25.07 -11.60
N PRO A 94 0.48 23.80 -12.08
CA PRO A 94 1.58 22.84 -12.01
C PRO A 94 2.60 23.12 -13.13
N ASP A 95 3.57 23.99 -12.89
CA ASP A 95 4.52 24.54 -13.88
C ASP A 95 5.27 23.44 -14.65
N ALA A 96 5.75 22.40 -13.95
CA ALA A 96 6.47 21.29 -14.59
C ALA A 96 5.63 20.51 -15.61
N PHE A 97 4.31 20.66 -15.59
CA PHE A 97 3.36 19.99 -16.49
C PHE A 97 2.70 20.99 -17.45
N GLY A 98 3.35 22.15 -17.71
CA GLY A 98 2.85 23.17 -18.63
C GLY A 98 1.58 23.87 -18.15
N ASN A 99 1.39 23.98 -16.85
CA ASN A 99 0.20 24.55 -16.20
C ASN A 99 -1.10 23.80 -16.52
N VAL A 100 -1.01 22.54 -16.94
CA VAL A 100 -2.15 21.67 -17.16
C VAL A 100 -2.13 20.56 -16.12
N ALA A 101 -3.29 20.24 -15.53
CA ALA A 101 -3.41 19.11 -14.60
C ALA A 101 -2.96 17.80 -15.28
N PRO A 102 -1.91 17.14 -14.78
CA PRO A 102 -1.38 15.92 -15.44
C PRO A 102 -2.36 14.74 -15.40
N TRP A 103 -3.27 14.72 -14.44
CA TRP A 103 -4.39 13.78 -14.32
C TRP A 103 -5.46 14.33 -13.38
N LYS A 104 -6.62 13.63 -13.29
CA LYS A 104 -7.74 14.08 -12.44
C LYS A 104 -8.26 12.95 -11.52
N ASN A 105 -8.95 11.98 -12.07
CA ASN A 105 -9.64 10.96 -11.29
C ASN A 105 -9.06 9.59 -11.60
N LEU A 106 -8.59 8.89 -10.57
CA LEU A 106 -7.96 7.58 -10.70
C LEU A 106 -8.85 6.49 -10.12
N ASN A 107 -8.87 5.35 -10.78
CA ASN A 107 -9.57 4.14 -10.37
C ASN A 107 -8.56 3.01 -10.25
N ALA A 108 -8.65 2.19 -9.20
CA ALA A 108 -7.73 1.08 -8.96
C ALA A 108 -8.45 -0.15 -8.40
N PRO A 109 -9.26 -0.87 -9.21
CA PRO A 109 -9.76 -2.18 -8.85
C PRO A 109 -8.65 -3.24 -8.84
N SER A 110 -8.72 -4.17 -7.89
CA SER A 110 -7.80 -5.32 -7.83
C SER A 110 -8.44 -6.55 -7.19
N ILE A 111 -7.94 -7.72 -7.58
CA ILE A 111 -8.30 -9.02 -7.02
C ILE A 111 -6.98 -9.75 -6.71
N SER A 112 -6.93 -10.43 -5.57
CA SER A 112 -5.80 -11.25 -5.17
C SER A 112 -6.25 -12.56 -4.51
N ALA A 113 -5.40 -13.57 -4.61
CA ALA A 113 -5.50 -14.79 -3.82
C ALA A 113 -4.32 -14.84 -2.84
N ASP A 114 -4.55 -15.30 -1.62
CA ASP A 114 -3.55 -15.43 -0.56
C ASP A 114 -3.35 -16.93 -0.27
N PHE A 115 -2.15 -17.41 -0.49
CA PHE A 115 -1.74 -18.76 -0.16
C PHE A 115 -0.73 -18.69 0.98
N THR A 116 -1.08 -19.21 2.14
CA THR A 116 -0.17 -19.31 3.29
C THR A 116 0.01 -20.77 3.64
N TYR A 117 1.28 -21.23 3.63
CA TYR A 117 1.67 -22.60 3.91
C TYR A 117 2.67 -22.67 5.06
N ALA A 118 2.33 -23.42 6.11
CA ALA A 118 3.25 -23.75 7.20
C ALA A 118 4.13 -24.93 6.78
N TRP A 119 5.33 -24.62 6.27
CA TRP A 119 6.31 -25.64 5.87
C TRP A 119 6.83 -26.44 7.06
N ALA A 120 6.99 -25.77 8.19
CA ALA A 120 7.30 -26.34 9.49
C ALA A 120 6.49 -25.60 10.57
N PRO A 121 6.43 -26.07 11.81
CA PRO A 121 5.70 -25.39 12.89
C PRO A 121 6.10 -23.92 13.12
N ASP A 122 7.34 -23.57 12.75
CA ASP A 122 7.92 -22.23 12.90
C ASP A 122 8.26 -21.54 11.57
N LEU A 123 8.02 -22.18 10.40
CA LEU A 123 8.40 -21.66 9.09
C LEU A 123 7.17 -21.53 8.17
N PHE A 124 6.93 -20.31 7.70
CA PHE A 124 5.77 -19.97 6.89
C PHE A 124 6.20 -19.44 5.52
N ILE A 125 5.54 -19.93 4.48
CA ILE A 125 5.65 -19.43 3.12
C ILE A 125 4.32 -18.78 2.76
N LYS A 126 4.36 -17.57 2.21
CA LYS A 126 3.18 -16.85 1.75
C LYS A 126 3.36 -16.37 0.33
N VAL A 127 2.34 -16.57 -0.52
CA VAL A 127 2.31 -16.08 -1.89
C VAL A 127 0.96 -15.44 -2.17
N ILE A 128 0.98 -14.21 -2.72
CA ILE A 128 -0.23 -13.44 -3.02
C ILE A 128 -0.18 -13.00 -4.49
N PRO A 129 -0.60 -13.84 -5.45
CA PRO A 129 -0.84 -13.40 -6.81
C PRO A 129 -1.95 -12.35 -6.84
N THR A 130 -1.74 -11.31 -7.65
CA THR A 130 -2.64 -10.15 -7.73
C THR A 130 -2.77 -9.70 -9.16
N VAL A 131 -3.99 -9.36 -9.56
CA VAL A 131 -4.32 -8.66 -10.79
C VAL A 131 -5.01 -7.35 -10.43
N ALA A 132 -4.57 -6.26 -11.03
CA ALA A 132 -5.07 -4.91 -10.77
C ALA A 132 -5.13 -4.10 -12.07
N TRP A 133 -6.00 -3.11 -12.08
CA TRP A 133 -6.08 -2.09 -13.12
C TRP A 133 -5.99 -0.75 -12.43
N THR A 134 -5.05 0.10 -12.85
CA THR A 134 -4.95 1.45 -12.29
C THR A 134 -4.96 2.44 -13.45
N TYR A 135 -5.98 3.28 -13.48
CA TYR A 135 -6.24 4.14 -14.63
C TYR A 135 -6.97 5.42 -14.26
N GLU A 136 -6.72 6.46 -15.05
CA GLU A 136 -7.51 7.68 -15.04
C GLU A 136 -8.88 7.42 -15.70
N SER A 137 -9.94 8.05 -15.20
CA SER A 137 -11.26 8.00 -15.82
C SER A 137 -11.18 8.46 -17.28
N GLY A 138 -11.66 7.66 -18.22
CA GLY A 138 -11.52 7.88 -19.67
C GLY A 138 -10.33 7.15 -20.32
N ALA A 139 -9.51 6.44 -19.57
CA ALA A 139 -8.46 5.58 -20.13
C ALA A 139 -8.98 4.24 -20.63
N SER A 140 -8.25 3.62 -21.55
CA SER A 140 -8.43 2.21 -21.91
C SER A 140 -8.05 1.31 -20.74
N THR A 141 -9.00 0.56 -20.20
CA THR A 141 -8.76 -0.35 -19.07
C THR A 141 -7.90 -1.55 -19.46
N GLY A 142 -7.93 -1.99 -20.73
CA GLY A 142 -7.05 -3.05 -21.23
C GLY A 142 -5.56 -2.72 -21.11
N ASP A 143 -5.20 -1.45 -21.29
CA ASP A 143 -3.83 -0.96 -21.26
C ASP A 143 -3.37 -0.56 -19.85
N ALA A 144 -4.24 -0.68 -18.86
CA ALA A 144 -3.98 -0.35 -17.46
C ALA A 144 -3.64 -1.58 -16.60
N LEU A 145 -3.54 -2.76 -17.21
CA LEU A 145 -3.32 -4.02 -16.52
C LEU A 145 -1.98 -4.04 -15.78
N THR A 146 -2.06 -4.40 -14.51
CA THR A 146 -0.91 -4.71 -13.63
C THR A 146 -1.13 -6.10 -13.05
N TYR A 147 -0.13 -6.96 -13.12
CA TYR A 147 -0.20 -8.28 -12.53
C TYR A 147 1.14 -8.71 -11.96
N GLY A 148 1.10 -9.57 -10.98
CA GLY A 148 2.29 -10.06 -10.31
C GLY A 148 1.97 -10.79 -9.03
N ALA A 149 2.95 -10.89 -8.16
CA ALA A 149 2.78 -11.52 -6.87
C ALA A 149 3.65 -10.89 -5.78
N VAL A 150 3.20 -11.05 -4.55
CA VAL A 150 4.01 -10.89 -3.35
C VAL A 150 4.34 -12.28 -2.84
N ALA A 151 5.61 -12.54 -2.56
CA ALA A 151 6.06 -13.79 -1.95
C ALA A 151 6.91 -13.48 -0.72
N SER A 152 6.77 -14.28 0.34
CA SER A 152 7.59 -14.14 1.54
C SER A 152 7.84 -15.48 2.22
N VAL A 153 8.96 -15.52 2.93
CA VAL A 153 9.30 -16.60 3.87
C VAL A 153 9.53 -15.95 5.22
N SER A 154 8.89 -16.47 6.26
CA SER A 154 9.01 -15.95 7.62
C SER A 154 9.17 -17.07 8.61
N LYS A 155 9.98 -16.84 9.65
CA LYS A 155 10.26 -17.78 10.72
C LYS A 155 9.83 -17.20 12.06
N ALA A 156 9.12 -18.00 12.85
CA ALA A 156 8.85 -17.70 14.25
C ALA A 156 10.05 -18.16 15.10
N PHE A 157 10.77 -17.21 15.67
CA PHE A 157 11.89 -17.45 16.57
C PHE A 157 11.42 -17.68 18.00
N SER A 158 10.22 -17.19 18.31
CA SER A 158 9.50 -17.43 19.55
C SER A 158 8.00 -17.22 19.31
N PRO A 159 7.11 -17.50 20.30
CA PRO A 159 5.69 -17.15 20.20
C PRO A 159 5.43 -15.65 19.97
N ASP A 160 6.38 -14.80 20.37
CA ASP A 160 6.27 -13.35 20.31
C ASP A 160 7.08 -12.71 19.17
N LEU A 161 7.89 -13.48 18.44
CA LEU A 161 8.76 -12.94 17.39
C LEU A 161 8.71 -13.77 16.12
N LEU A 162 8.11 -13.18 15.06
CA LEU A 162 8.18 -13.69 13.69
C LEU A 162 8.91 -12.65 12.83
N VAL A 163 9.93 -13.10 12.11
CA VAL A 163 10.70 -12.28 11.17
C VAL A 163 10.85 -13.02 9.84
N GLY A 164 10.84 -12.30 8.76
CA GLY A 164 11.00 -12.86 7.43
C GLY A 164 11.42 -11.84 6.39
N LEU A 165 11.60 -12.34 5.20
CA LEU A 165 11.91 -11.57 3.99
C LEU A 165 10.86 -11.85 2.94
N GLY A 166 10.50 -10.82 2.21
CA GLY A 166 9.59 -10.94 1.08
C GLY A 166 10.07 -10.13 -0.11
N VAL A 167 9.46 -10.42 -1.24
CA VAL A 167 9.61 -9.68 -2.48
C VAL A 167 8.22 -9.47 -3.09
N SER A 168 7.94 -8.26 -3.54
CA SER A 168 6.84 -7.97 -4.45
C SER A 168 7.40 -7.84 -5.86
N ALA A 169 6.84 -8.55 -6.84
CA ALA A 169 7.25 -8.47 -8.24
C ALA A 169 6.01 -8.32 -9.12
N PHE A 170 5.94 -7.20 -9.85
CA PHE A 170 4.78 -6.86 -10.68
C PHE A 170 5.18 -6.34 -12.04
N ARG A 171 4.50 -6.81 -13.08
CA ARG A 171 4.44 -6.15 -14.38
C ARG A 171 3.42 -5.03 -14.29
N ARG A 172 3.89 -3.79 -14.36
CA ARG A 172 3.09 -2.57 -14.22
C ARG A 172 3.06 -1.84 -15.55
N ILE A 173 1.96 -2.00 -16.30
CA ILE A 173 1.74 -1.32 -17.59
C ILE A 173 2.92 -1.56 -18.56
N ASP A 174 4.01 -0.79 -18.45
CA ASP A 174 5.17 -0.79 -19.37
C ASP A 174 6.42 -1.47 -18.78
N LYS A 175 6.55 -1.59 -17.45
CA LYS A 175 7.78 -2.10 -16.80
C LYS A 175 7.50 -3.16 -15.73
N THR A 176 8.46 -4.06 -15.55
CA THR A 176 8.47 -4.97 -14.40
C THR A 176 9.24 -4.33 -13.25
N GLN A 177 8.69 -4.43 -12.07
CA GLN A 177 9.26 -3.87 -10.87
C GLN A 177 9.25 -4.89 -9.75
N ALA A 178 10.37 -5.01 -9.05
CA ALA A 178 10.50 -5.85 -7.85
C ALA A 178 10.99 -5.01 -6.67
N LEU A 179 10.44 -5.28 -5.49
CA LEU A 179 10.82 -4.64 -4.24
C LEU A 179 10.95 -5.68 -3.14
N PRO A 180 12.11 -5.79 -2.50
CA PRO A 180 12.27 -6.56 -1.28
C PRO A 180 11.66 -5.82 -0.09
N PHE A 181 11.13 -6.56 0.88
CA PHE A 181 10.60 -6.01 2.14
C PHE A 181 10.84 -6.96 3.30
N LEU A 182 10.78 -6.40 4.51
CA LEU A 182 10.83 -7.17 5.75
C LEU A 182 9.42 -7.58 6.18
N VAL A 183 9.28 -8.82 6.63
CA VAL A 183 8.11 -9.29 7.38
C VAL A 183 8.47 -9.27 8.84
N VAL A 184 7.71 -8.54 9.65
CA VAL A 184 7.95 -8.42 11.08
C VAL A 184 6.61 -8.52 11.82
N ASN A 185 6.57 -9.37 12.84
CA ASN A 185 5.54 -9.35 13.86
C ASN A 185 6.23 -9.68 15.19
N TRP A 186 6.50 -8.63 15.97
CA TRP A 186 7.23 -8.72 17.22
C TRP A 186 6.42 -8.12 18.37
N LYS A 187 5.94 -8.97 19.25
CA LYS A 187 5.36 -8.57 20.51
C LYS A 187 6.49 -8.39 21.54
N ILE A 188 6.89 -7.15 21.78
CA ILE A 188 7.98 -6.84 22.73
C ILE A 188 7.53 -7.15 24.16
N ASN A 189 6.27 -6.77 24.46
CA ASN A 189 5.57 -7.08 25.71
C ASN A 189 4.05 -6.91 25.48
N ASP A 190 3.24 -6.94 26.54
CA ASP A 190 1.78 -6.84 26.42
C ASP A 190 1.28 -5.50 25.88
N GLN A 191 2.08 -4.44 25.98
CA GLN A 191 1.71 -3.11 25.51
C GLN A 191 2.38 -2.71 24.20
N TRP A 192 3.54 -3.25 23.85
CA TRP A 192 4.34 -2.81 22.72
C TRP A 192 4.54 -3.92 21.70
N ARG A 193 4.31 -3.61 20.43
CA ARG A 193 4.63 -4.48 19.30
C ARG A 193 5.17 -3.71 18.11
N VAL A 194 5.92 -4.40 17.26
CA VAL A 194 6.38 -3.93 15.95
C VAL A 194 5.83 -4.85 14.88
N ASN A 195 5.19 -4.30 13.87
CA ASN A 195 4.63 -5.10 12.77
C ASN A 195 4.59 -4.34 11.45
N ASN A 196 4.29 -5.06 10.35
CA ASN A 196 3.92 -4.41 9.11
C ASN A 196 2.51 -3.82 9.27
N PRO A 197 2.27 -2.56 8.85
CA PRO A 197 0.98 -1.91 9.02
C PRO A 197 -0.11 -2.50 8.11
N PHE A 198 -1.35 -2.39 8.55
CA PHE A 198 -2.51 -2.68 7.71
C PHE A 198 -2.57 -1.67 6.55
N ALA A 199 -2.80 -2.17 5.32
CA ALA A 199 -2.80 -1.34 4.12
C ALA A 199 -4.09 -0.52 3.97
N ALA A 200 -4.18 0.58 4.70
CA ALA A 200 -5.30 1.51 4.71
C ALA A 200 -4.84 2.96 4.88
N GLY A 201 -5.53 3.90 4.26
CA GLY A 201 -5.16 5.31 4.32
C GLY A 201 -3.71 5.56 3.87
N PRO A 202 -2.93 6.32 4.62
CA PRO A 202 -1.52 6.56 4.33
C PRO A 202 -0.62 5.33 4.60
N ALA A 203 -1.08 4.37 5.42
CA ALA A 203 -0.32 3.16 5.74
C ALA A 203 -0.29 2.17 4.57
N GLY A 204 0.72 1.32 4.50
CA GLY A 204 0.85 0.29 3.48
C GLY A 204 1.74 -0.86 3.96
N GLY A 205 1.51 -2.06 3.46
CA GLY A 205 2.20 -3.26 3.93
C GLY A 205 3.71 -3.30 3.73
N ALA A 206 4.22 -2.52 2.78
CA ALA A 206 5.67 -2.33 2.61
C ALA A 206 6.20 -1.24 3.55
N GLY A 207 5.93 -1.38 4.84
CA GLY A 207 6.33 -0.47 5.89
C GLY A 207 6.48 -1.19 7.22
N LEU A 208 6.80 -0.42 8.24
CA LEU A 208 6.87 -0.87 9.63
C LEU A 208 6.14 0.15 10.52
N GLU A 209 5.46 -0.35 11.54
CA GLU A 209 4.89 0.46 12.60
C GLU A 209 5.24 -0.10 13.98
N VAL A 210 5.43 0.81 14.92
CA VAL A 210 5.49 0.52 16.35
C VAL A 210 4.13 0.85 16.92
N VAL A 211 3.55 -0.07 17.68
CA VAL A 211 2.21 0.05 18.26
C VAL A 211 2.29 -0.02 19.76
N TYR A 212 1.62 0.92 20.43
CA TYR A 212 1.42 0.96 21.86
C TYR A 212 -0.06 0.72 22.20
N THR A 213 -0.34 -0.26 23.03
CA THR A 213 -1.69 -0.67 23.45
C THR A 213 -1.82 -0.46 24.95
N PRO A 214 -2.25 0.73 25.42
CA PRO A 214 -2.39 1.01 26.86
C PRO A 214 -3.50 0.21 27.53
N ASN A 215 -4.52 -0.20 26.77
CA ASN A 215 -5.66 -0.99 27.24
C ASN A 215 -6.39 -1.67 26.08
N ASP A 216 -7.40 -2.48 26.37
CA ASP A 216 -8.12 -3.28 25.36
C ASP A 216 -8.89 -2.47 24.32
N ARG A 217 -9.08 -1.16 24.52
CA ARG A 217 -9.91 -0.29 23.67
C ARG A 217 -9.12 0.61 22.76
N TRP A 218 -7.88 0.94 23.09
CA TRP A 218 -7.08 1.92 22.38
C TRP A 218 -5.75 1.36 21.93
N GLU A 219 -5.33 1.73 20.71
CA GLU A 219 -3.98 1.54 20.23
C GLU A 219 -3.48 2.85 19.62
N PHE A 220 -2.21 3.13 19.81
CA PHE A 220 -1.48 4.22 19.20
C PHE A 220 -0.33 3.64 18.40
N ALA A 221 -0.18 4.05 17.17
CA ALA A 221 0.92 3.57 16.33
C ALA A 221 1.63 4.73 15.65
N GLN A 222 2.90 4.52 15.38
CA GLN A 222 3.71 5.38 14.54
C GLN A 222 4.47 4.50 13.56
N GLY A 223 4.50 4.92 12.31
CA GLY A 223 5.14 4.12 11.27
C GLY A 223 5.49 4.91 10.03
N LEU A 224 6.11 4.21 9.13
CA LEU A 224 6.42 4.69 7.79
C LEU A 224 6.14 3.59 6.77
N THR A 225 5.85 3.98 5.55
CA THR A 225 5.69 3.06 4.43
C THR A 225 6.15 3.72 3.14
N TYR A 226 6.45 2.92 2.14
CA TYR A 226 6.67 3.43 0.79
C TYR A 226 5.41 3.16 -0.05
N ARG A 227 4.99 4.14 -0.85
CA ARG A 227 3.84 4.02 -1.75
C ARG A 227 4.18 4.48 -3.16
N SER A 228 3.64 3.80 -4.16
CA SER A 228 3.70 4.20 -5.55
C SER A 228 2.44 3.76 -6.28
N TYR A 229 1.88 4.68 -7.03
CA TYR A 229 0.76 4.49 -7.94
C TYR A 229 1.26 4.74 -9.36
N ARG A 230 1.16 3.76 -10.24
CA ARG A 230 1.43 3.89 -11.66
C ARG A 230 0.16 3.51 -12.41
N PHE A 231 -0.28 4.39 -13.28
CA PHE A 231 -1.61 4.32 -13.89
C PHE A 231 -1.61 4.81 -15.32
N ARG A 232 -2.56 4.30 -16.12
CA ARG A 232 -2.81 4.74 -17.49
C ARG A 232 -3.57 6.06 -17.47
N LEU A 233 -3.13 7.05 -18.24
CA LEU A 233 -3.81 8.33 -18.44
C LEU A 233 -4.96 8.18 -19.43
N ALA A 234 -5.94 9.08 -19.35
CA ALA A 234 -7.09 9.11 -20.23
C ALA A 234 -6.69 9.34 -21.70
N THR A 235 -7.53 8.89 -22.62
CA THR A 235 -7.30 9.06 -24.06
C THR A 235 -7.45 10.52 -24.53
N ASP A 236 -8.16 11.33 -23.75
CA ASP A 236 -8.34 12.78 -23.95
C ASP A 236 -7.48 13.63 -23.01
N ASN A 237 -6.52 13.02 -22.28
CA ASN A 237 -5.56 13.73 -21.45
C ASN A 237 -4.59 14.57 -22.31
N ALA A 238 -3.92 15.58 -21.72
CA ALA A 238 -2.85 16.34 -22.36
C ALA A 238 -1.70 15.45 -22.88
N THR A 239 -1.50 14.28 -22.25
CA THR A 239 -0.64 13.18 -22.73
C THR A 239 -1.53 11.95 -22.98
N PRO A 240 -2.18 11.85 -24.16
CA PRO A 240 -3.16 10.81 -24.45
C PRO A 240 -2.59 9.41 -24.24
N SER A 241 -3.31 8.57 -23.49
CA SER A 241 -2.89 7.21 -23.16
C SER A 241 -1.49 7.10 -22.54
N GLY A 242 -0.94 8.19 -22.03
CA GLY A 242 0.35 8.20 -21.33
C GLY A 242 0.30 7.45 -20.00
N ILE A 243 1.37 7.50 -19.25
CA ILE A 243 1.50 6.82 -17.97
C ILE A 243 1.83 7.85 -16.89
N GLY A 244 0.98 7.95 -15.88
CA GLY A 244 1.23 8.73 -14.67
C GLY A 244 1.82 7.88 -13.56
N GLU A 245 2.67 8.48 -12.74
CA GLU A 245 3.16 7.84 -11.51
C GLU A 245 3.26 8.86 -10.37
N ASN A 246 2.80 8.46 -9.19
CA ASN A 246 3.02 9.16 -7.93
C ASN A 246 3.70 8.23 -6.94
N SER A 247 4.90 8.57 -6.48
CA SER A 247 5.64 7.80 -5.48
C SER A 247 5.99 8.67 -4.28
N PHE A 248 5.89 8.12 -3.06
CA PHE A 248 6.10 8.88 -1.82
C PHE A 248 6.27 7.98 -0.59
N ILE A 249 6.72 8.60 0.49
CA ILE A 249 6.91 7.98 1.81
C ILE A 249 6.06 8.75 2.82
N PRO A 250 4.90 8.23 3.26
CA PRO A 250 4.20 8.75 4.41
C PRO A 250 4.86 8.29 5.71
N LEU A 251 5.15 9.26 6.57
CA LEU A 251 5.39 9.07 8.00
C LEU A 251 4.06 9.29 8.70
N PHE A 252 3.49 8.28 9.34
CA PHE A 252 2.14 8.36 9.87
C PHE A 252 2.08 8.06 11.37
N MET A 253 1.07 8.65 12.01
CA MET A 253 0.56 8.27 13.31
C MET A 253 -0.85 7.71 13.14
N ARG A 254 -1.19 6.69 13.90
CA ARG A 254 -2.51 6.07 13.91
C ARG A 254 -3.05 5.97 15.33
N VAL A 255 -4.30 6.35 15.50
CA VAL A 255 -5.07 6.12 16.71
C VAL A 255 -6.20 5.16 16.37
N THR A 256 -6.21 4.00 17.01
CA THR A 256 -7.24 2.99 16.86
C THR A 256 -8.19 2.99 18.05
N ARG A 257 -9.48 3.01 17.76
CA ARG A 257 -10.55 2.75 18.72
C ARG A 257 -11.19 1.41 18.39
N LYS A 258 -11.04 0.42 19.25
CA LYS A 258 -11.78 -0.84 19.18
C LYS A 258 -13.21 -0.60 19.65
N LEU A 259 -14.19 -0.80 18.77
CA LEU A 259 -15.62 -0.59 19.04
C LEU A 259 -16.23 -1.85 19.64
N THR A 260 -15.90 -3.01 19.06
CA THR A 260 -16.27 -4.33 19.53
C THR A 260 -15.06 -5.26 19.43
N LYS A 261 -15.22 -6.55 19.72
CA LYS A 261 -14.17 -7.55 19.47
C LYS A 261 -13.83 -7.70 17.96
N ASP A 262 -14.78 -7.39 17.09
CA ASP A 262 -14.69 -7.61 15.64
C ASP A 262 -14.62 -6.32 14.82
N ALA A 263 -14.87 -5.15 15.46
CA ALA A 263 -14.90 -3.88 14.75
C ALA A 263 -13.99 -2.83 15.40
N ARG A 264 -13.26 -2.07 14.56
CA ARG A 264 -12.43 -0.94 14.97
C ARG A 264 -12.48 0.21 13.98
N VAL A 265 -12.19 1.40 14.47
CA VAL A 265 -11.94 2.59 13.66
C VAL A 265 -10.50 3.04 13.89
N ASP A 266 -9.79 3.26 12.81
CA ASP A 266 -8.43 3.79 12.77
C ASP A 266 -8.46 5.23 12.24
N PHE A 267 -7.86 6.18 12.96
CA PHE A 267 -7.65 7.56 12.52
C PHE A 267 -6.17 7.76 12.22
N TYR A 268 -5.85 8.38 11.09
CA TYR A 268 -4.49 8.62 10.64
C TYR A 268 -4.21 10.11 10.49
N GLY A 269 -3.06 10.54 11.01
CA GLY A 269 -2.39 11.76 10.62
C GLY A 269 -1.04 11.42 10.00
N ALA A 270 -0.66 12.04 8.89
CA ALA A 270 0.60 11.74 8.23
C ALA A 270 1.27 12.98 7.66
N ILE A 271 2.58 12.88 7.53
CA ILE A 271 3.44 13.77 6.74
C ILE A 271 3.94 12.96 5.56
N VAL A 272 3.58 13.38 4.35
CA VAL A 272 4.04 12.77 3.11
C VAL A 272 5.34 13.44 2.69
N THR A 273 6.41 12.65 2.48
CA THR A 273 7.74 13.13 2.09
C THR A 273 8.33 12.28 0.96
N GLY A 274 9.44 12.76 0.37
CA GLY A 274 10.12 12.07 -0.75
C GLY A 274 9.22 11.88 -1.96
N GLY A 275 8.25 12.78 -2.13
CA GLY A 275 7.22 12.67 -3.15
C GLY A 275 7.71 13.07 -4.53
N LYS A 276 7.27 12.31 -5.55
CA LYS A 276 7.57 12.56 -6.95
C LYS A 276 6.37 12.22 -7.83
N LEU A 277 6.04 13.13 -8.73
CA LEU A 277 5.08 12.94 -9.81
C LEU A 277 5.84 12.76 -11.12
N THR A 278 5.41 11.83 -11.97
CA THR A 278 5.95 11.66 -13.33
C THR A 278 4.84 11.45 -14.34
N VAL A 279 5.07 11.90 -15.55
CA VAL A 279 4.27 11.59 -16.74
C VAL A 279 5.22 11.06 -17.80
N ASP A 280 4.92 9.86 -18.28
CA ASP A 280 5.63 9.20 -19.36
C ASP A 280 4.72 9.11 -20.60
N THR A 281 5.32 8.92 -21.76
CA THR A 281 4.57 8.56 -22.98
C THR A 281 3.80 7.26 -22.80
N GLU A 282 2.95 6.91 -23.76
CA GLU A 282 2.23 5.63 -23.81
C GLU A 282 3.15 4.42 -23.66
N ASN A 283 4.36 4.48 -24.20
CA ASN A 283 5.36 3.41 -24.18
C ASN A 283 6.38 3.52 -23.03
N GLY A 284 6.18 4.44 -22.08
CA GLY A 284 7.04 4.57 -20.90
C GLY A 284 8.25 5.49 -21.08
N GLY A 285 8.34 6.25 -22.17
CA GLY A 285 9.36 7.29 -22.33
C GLY A 285 9.05 8.50 -21.44
N GLY A 286 9.99 8.94 -20.60
CA GLY A 286 9.81 10.06 -19.69
C GLY A 286 9.56 11.39 -20.41
N LEU A 287 8.49 12.10 -20.03
CA LEU A 287 8.15 13.42 -20.55
C LEU A 287 8.32 14.50 -19.48
N TYR A 288 7.66 14.32 -18.36
CA TYR A 288 7.63 15.31 -17.27
C TYR A 288 7.89 14.62 -15.93
N SER A 289 8.56 15.31 -15.04
CA SER A 289 8.67 14.89 -13.65
C SER A 289 8.88 16.10 -12.73
N ASP A 290 8.25 16.05 -11.56
CA ASP A 290 8.48 17.01 -10.51
C ASP A 290 8.48 16.33 -9.13
N ASN A 291 9.31 16.83 -8.25
CA ASN A 291 9.22 16.44 -6.86
C ASN A 291 8.24 17.38 -6.13
N TYR A 292 7.83 17.00 -4.94
CA TYR A 292 7.01 17.88 -4.14
C TYR A 292 7.48 17.96 -2.69
N LYS A 293 7.17 19.07 -2.07
CA LYS A 293 7.48 19.36 -0.67
C LYS A 293 6.65 18.47 0.25
N ILE A 294 7.02 18.49 1.51
CA ILE A 294 6.25 17.82 2.57
C ILE A 294 4.79 18.28 2.51
N GLY A 295 3.88 17.31 2.45
CA GLY A 295 2.44 17.53 2.44
C GLY A 295 1.76 16.83 3.62
N PRO A 296 0.81 17.49 4.32
CA PRO A 296 0.02 16.84 5.36
C PRO A 296 -1.06 15.94 4.74
N ALA A 297 -1.36 14.83 5.42
CA ALA A 297 -2.43 13.93 5.05
C ALA A 297 -3.21 13.46 6.28
N LEU A 298 -4.49 13.21 6.09
CA LEU A 298 -5.40 12.65 7.10
C LEU A 298 -6.17 11.47 6.51
N GLY A 299 -6.62 10.57 7.36
CA GLY A 299 -7.45 9.46 6.94
C GLY A 299 -8.20 8.81 8.10
N ALA A 300 -9.23 8.06 7.75
CA ALA A 300 -9.94 7.21 8.68
C ALA A 300 -10.33 5.90 8.00
N THR A 301 -10.28 4.81 8.76
CA THR A 301 -10.65 3.46 8.28
C THR A 301 -11.57 2.80 9.29
N LEU A 302 -12.68 2.27 8.81
CA LEU A 302 -13.49 1.30 9.55
C LEU A 302 -13.07 -0.10 9.11
N VAL A 303 -12.78 -0.98 10.05
CA VAL A 303 -12.45 -2.40 9.81
C VAL A 303 -13.42 -3.27 10.59
N VAL A 304 -13.97 -4.27 9.93
CA VAL A 304 -14.84 -5.29 10.51
C VAL A 304 -14.29 -6.68 10.15
N ASN A 305 -14.10 -7.52 11.16
CA ASN A 305 -13.73 -8.93 11.01
C ASN A 305 -14.96 -9.81 11.28
N PHE A 306 -15.06 -10.96 10.64
CA PHE A 306 -16.18 -11.91 10.79
C PHE A 306 -15.75 -13.33 10.45
#